data_fc848343ddd57050f9f6226b4f7f5b04
#
_entry.id   fc848343ddd57050f9f6226b4f7f5b04
#
_cell.length_a   1.000
_cell.length_b   1.000
_cell.length_c   1.000
_cell.angle_alpha   90.00
_cell.angle_beta   90.00
_cell.angle_gamma   90.00
#
_symmetry.space_group_name_H-M   'P 1'
#
loop_
_entity.id
_entity.type
_entity.pdbx_description
1 polymer ?
#
loop_
_entity_poly.entity_id
_entity_poly.type
_entity_poly.pdbx_seq_one_letter_code
_entity_poly.pdbx_strand_id
1 'polypeptide(L)'
;MLDGRKNDLKKITKIEVQKKNEQRFNIYIDEAFACGVDIAVLTEFGLAKGMEVTDELLEQLTDHETHRKAINRALVYLGARVRSEKEVIEDLQKKEYEEDAIDAAMLYLRENKFVDDNAFAKMFCRTMVNTTLK
;
A
#
# COMPACT_ATOMS: atom_id res chain seq x y z
N MET A 1 14.14 33.09 -2.32
CA MET A 1 13.53 32.79 -2.58
C MET A 1 13.62 31.70 -3.01
N LEU A 2 13.51 31.31 -3.48
CA LEU A 2 13.70 30.30 -3.93
C LEU A 2 14.55 29.50 -3.21
N ASP A 3 15.20 29.84 -2.38
CA ASP A 3 16.08 29.13 -1.63
C ASP A 3 15.46 28.06 -0.85
N GLY A 4 14.29 28.25 -0.41
CA GLY A 4 13.61 27.24 0.31
C GLY A 4 13.46 25.99 -0.50
N ARG A 5 13.35 26.17 -1.79
CA ARG A 5 13.20 25.05 -2.61
C ARG A 5 14.42 24.24 -2.69
N LYS A 6 15.56 24.84 -2.67
CA LYS A 6 16.75 24.08 -2.69
C LYS A 6 16.87 23.26 -1.48
N ASN A 7 16.40 23.76 -0.35
CA ASN A 7 16.47 23.00 0.87
C ASN A 7 15.57 21.81 0.85
N ASP A 8 14.63 21.79 -0.07
CA ASP A 8 13.73 20.68 -0.16
C ASP A 8 14.34 19.49 -0.87
N LEU A 9 15.45 19.70 -1.57
CA LEU A 9 16.10 18.59 -2.23
C LEU A 9 16.92 17.79 -1.24
N LYS A 10 16.69 16.51 -1.26
CA LYS A 10 17.37 15.60 -0.37
C LYS A 10 17.97 14.49 -1.18
N LYS A 11 18.85 13.74 -0.60
CA LYS A 11 19.49 12.64 -1.32
C LYS A 11 19.29 11.35 -0.60
N ILE A 12 19.11 10.30 -1.38
CA ILE A 12 19.08 8.98 -0.82
C ILE A 12 20.50 8.60 -0.47
N THR A 13 20.76 8.44 0.82
CA THR A 13 22.11 8.15 1.27
C THR A 13 22.35 6.66 1.46
N LYS A 14 21.30 5.85 1.53
CA LYS A 14 21.47 4.43 1.71
C LYS A 14 20.21 3.70 1.32
N ILE A 15 20.35 2.56 0.70
CA ILE A 15 19.24 1.66 0.41
C ILE A 15 19.67 0.30 0.94
N GLU A 16 18.89 -0.24 1.87
CA GLU A 16 19.28 -1.43 2.55
C GLU A 16 18.17 -2.48 2.48
N VAL A 17 18.49 -3.70 2.12
CA VAL A 17 17.49 -4.74 2.06
C VAL A 17 17.09 -5.10 3.50
N GLN A 18 15.81 -5.35 3.70
CA GLN A 18 15.33 -5.70 5.02
C GLN A 18 15.74 -7.12 5.38
N LYS A 19 16.06 -7.31 6.64
CA LYS A 19 16.59 -8.60 7.05
C LYS A 19 15.61 -9.73 6.90
N LYS A 20 14.35 -9.47 7.13
CA LYS A 20 13.36 -10.52 7.10
C LYS A 20 12.62 -10.63 5.78
N ASN A 21 12.87 -9.73 4.88
CA ASN A 21 12.16 -9.77 3.59
C ASN A 21 13.06 -9.17 2.53
N GLU A 22 13.66 -10.03 1.72
CA GLU A 22 14.63 -9.58 0.74
C GLU A 22 14.02 -8.82 -0.41
N GLN A 23 12.70 -8.73 -0.45
CA GLN A 23 12.03 -7.95 -1.48
C GLN A 23 11.60 -6.58 -0.99
N ARG A 24 11.98 -6.24 0.21
CA ARG A 24 11.67 -4.95 0.78
C ARG A 24 12.97 -4.24 1.13
N PHE A 25 12.96 -2.93 0.95
CA PHE A 25 14.16 -2.13 1.15
C PHE A 25 13.86 -0.94 2.03
N ASN A 26 14.82 -0.60 2.88
CA ASN A 26 14.75 0.61 3.69
C ASN A 26 15.46 1.71 2.95
N ILE A 27 14.80 2.84 2.80
CA ILE A 27 15.36 3.99 2.13
C ILE A 27 15.77 5.01 3.18
N TYR A 28 17.04 5.42 3.13
CA TYR A 28 17.54 6.43 4.04
C TYR A 28 17.81 7.70 3.25
N ILE A 29 17.37 8.80 3.79
CA ILE A 29 17.54 10.10 3.15
C ILE A 29 18.26 10.98 4.15
N ASP A 30 19.37 11.61 3.69
CA ASP A 30 20.21 12.43 4.56
C ASP A 30 20.59 11.67 5.81
N GLU A 31 20.86 10.38 5.63
CA GLU A 31 21.33 9.52 6.68
C GLU A 31 20.29 9.20 7.75
N ALA A 32 19.03 9.47 7.48
CA ALA A 32 17.95 9.13 8.39
C ALA A 32 16.95 8.23 7.67
N PHE A 33 16.39 7.28 8.40
CA PHE A 33 15.41 6.40 7.81
C PHE A 33 14.20 7.20 7.32
N ALA A 34 13.80 6.97 6.08
CA ALA A 34 12.68 7.69 5.50
C ALA A 34 11.47 6.78 5.31
N CYS A 35 11.64 5.66 4.65
CA CYS A 35 10.50 4.78 4.39
C CYS A 35 10.98 3.42 3.95
N GLY A 36 10.05 2.48 3.94
CA GLY A 36 10.31 1.15 3.38
C GLY A 36 9.55 1.02 2.09
N VAL A 37 10.12 0.32 1.12
CA VAL A 37 9.45 0.14 -0.16
C VAL A 37 9.70 -1.28 -0.66
N ASP A 38 8.82 -1.76 -1.53
CA ASP A 38 9.00 -3.03 -2.19
C ASP A 38 9.98 -2.88 -3.33
N ILE A 39 10.54 -3.99 -3.75
CA ILE A 39 11.42 -3.95 -4.91
C ILE A 39 10.69 -3.43 -6.14
N ALA A 40 9.39 -3.67 -6.24
CA ALA A 40 8.62 -3.14 -7.36
C ALA A 40 8.64 -1.62 -7.37
N VAL A 41 8.46 -1.01 -6.21
CA VAL A 41 8.48 0.44 -6.09
C VAL A 41 9.89 0.97 -6.33
N LEU A 42 10.88 0.28 -5.77
CA LEU A 42 12.26 0.67 -5.98
C LEU A 42 12.58 0.74 -7.47
N THR A 43 12.14 -0.27 -8.21
CA THR A 43 12.38 -0.35 -9.64
C THR A 43 11.55 0.67 -10.40
N GLU A 44 10.29 0.77 -10.05
CA GLU A 44 9.38 1.66 -10.77
C GLU A 44 9.82 3.12 -10.67
N PHE A 45 10.26 3.53 -9.50
CA PHE A 45 10.69 4.92 -9.30
C PHE A 45 12.17 5.11 -9.60
N GLY A 46 12.88 4.02 -9.91
CA GLY A 46 14.30 4.12 -10.22
C GLY A 46 15.13 4.62 -9.06
N LEU A 47 14.79 4.20 -7.84
CA LEU A 47 15.49 4.70 -6.67
C LEU A 47 16.89 4.14 -6.60
N ALA A 48 17.83 4.99 -6.25
CA ALA A 48 19.23 4.59 -6.15
C ALA A 48 19.96 5.49 -5.18
N LYS A 49 21.03 4.94 -4.63
CA LYS A 49 21.84 5.70 -3.71
C LYS A 49 22.41 6.91 -4.45
N GLY A 50 22.39 8.05 -3.81
CA GLY A 50 22.87 9.28 -4.41
C GLY A 50 21.83 10.04 -5.19
N MET A 51 20.65 9.44 -5.40
CA MET A 51 19.60 10.08 -6.14
C MET A 51 19.01 11.22 -5.32
N GLU A 52 18.72 12.33 -5.99
CA GLU A 52 18.05 13.42 -5.30
C GLU A 52 16.56 13.20 -5.32
N VAL A 53 15.92 13.49 -4.21
CA VAL A 53 14.49 13.36 -4.11
C VAL A 53 13.88 14.66 -3.62
N THR A 54 12.69 14.93 -4.09
CA THR A 54 11.96 16.10 -3.65
C THR A 54 10.99 15.69 -2.57
N ASP A 55 10.45 16.68 -1.87
CA ASP A 55 9.41 16.35 -0.89
C ASP A 55 8.22 15.73 -1.56
N GLU A 56 7.91 16.12 -2.78
CA GLU A 56 6.81 15.53 -3.51
C GLU A 56 7.04 14.06 -3.79
N LEU A 57 8.25 13.70 -4.21
CA LEU A 57 8.57 12.32 -4.47
C LEU A 57 8.49 11.51 -3.18
N LEU A 58 9.02 12.08 -2.10
CA LEU A 58 9.01 11.40 -0.83
C LEU A 58 7.59 11.16 -0.37
N GLU A 59 6.72 12.14 -0.58
CA GLU A 59 5.32 11.98 -0.22
C GLU A 59 4.67 10.88 -1.04
N GLN A 60 4.98 10.81 -2.33
CA GLN A 60 4.45 9.75 -3.17
C GLN A 60 4.90 8.38 -2.69
N LEU A 61 6.15 8.25 -2.28
CA LEU A 61 6.64 6.98 -1.78
C LEU A 61 5.95 6.60 -0.48
N THR A 62 5.76 7.57 0.39
CA THR A 62 5.09 7.31 1.66
C THR A 62 3.63 6.91 1.43
N ASP A 63 2.96 7.62 0.53
CA ASP A 63 1.57 7.28 0.21
C ASP A 63 1.47 5.91 -0.40
N HIS A 64 2.39 5.59 -1.29
CA HIS A 64 2.37 4.28 -1.93
C HIS A 64 2.51 3.19 -0.87
N GLU A 65 3.39 3.40 0.08
CA GLU A 65 3.60 2.42 1.12
C GLU A 65 2.38 2.31 2.03
N THR A 66 1.76 3.43 2.35
CA THR A 66 0.55 3.42 3.17
C THR A 66 -0.57 2.70 2.46
N HIS A 67 -0.74 2.96 1.17
CA HIS A 67 -1.77 2.29 0.40
C HIS A 67 -1.50 0.79 0.34
N ARG A 68 -0.26 0.41 0.19
CA ARG A 68 0.09 -0.99 0.13
C ARG A 68 -0.22 -1.69 1.45
N LYS A 69 0.04 -1.02 2.56
CA LYS A 69 -0.28 -1.58 3.86
C LYS A 69 -1.79 -1.76 4.03
N ALA A 70 -2.56 -0.79 3.55
CA ALA A 70 -4.01 -0.90 3.62
C ALA A 70 -4.50 -2.07 2.77
N ILE A 71 -3.93 -2.23 1.58
CA ILE A 71 -4.31 -3.33 0.72
C ILE A 71 -3.97 -4.66 1.39
N ASN A 72 -2.79 -4.76 1.96
CA ASN A 72 -2.39 -5.99 2.63
C ASN A 72 -3.29 -6.30 3.81
N ARG A 73 -3.63 -5.28 4.58
CA ARG A 73 -4.53 -5.50 5.71
C ARG A 73 -5.88 -6.00 5.22
N ALA A 74 -6.38 -5.42 4.14
CA ALA A 74 -7.65 -5.82 3.60
C ALA A 74 -7.60 -7.27 3.12
N LEU A 75 -6.51 -7.67 2.49
CA LEU A 75 -6.39 -9.03 2.01
C LEU A 75 -6.34 -10.02 3.18
N VAL A 76 -5.64 -9.66 4.24
CA VAL A 76 -5.60 -10.51 5.42
C VAL A 76 -7.00 -10.64 6.01
N TYR A 77 -7.72 -9.53 6.06
CA TYR A 77 -9.06 -9.54 6.61
C TYR A 77 -9.98 -10.43 5.79
N LEU A 78 -9.85 -10.33 4.46
CA LEU A 78 -10.66 -11.14 3.57
C LEU A 78 -10.28 -12.61 3.61
N GLY A 79 -9.08 -12.92 4.04
CA GLY A 79 -8.63 -14.30 4.09
C GLY A 79 -9.39 -15.15 5.09
N ALA A 80 -10.06 -14.52 6.03
CA ALA A 80 -10.78 -15.27 7.05
C ALA A 80 -12.14 -15.76 6.56
N ARG A 81 -12.81 -14.95 5.75
CA ARG A 81 -14.09 -15.32 5.19
C ARG A 81 -14.52 -14.27 4.20
N VAL A 82 -15.57 -14.58 3.46
CA VAL A 82 -16.12 -13.61 2.51
C VAL A 82 -16.69 -12.44 3.28
N ARG A 83 -16.38 -11.22 2.81
CA ARG A 83 -16.85 -10.02 3.48
C ARG A 83 -17.35 -9.03 2.47
N SER A 84 -18.26 -8.16 2.89
CA SER A 84 -18.77 -7.12 2.01
C SER A 84 -17.78 -5.96 1.98
N GLU A 85 -17.96 -5.07 1.02
CA GLU A 85 -17.12 -3.87 0.96
C GLU A 85 -17.26 -3.06 2.24
N LYS A 86 -18.47 -2.95 2.74
CA LYS A 86 -18.69 -2.18 3.95
C LYS A 86 -17.88 -2.73 5.11
N GLU A 87 -17.84 -4.03 5.24
CA GLU A 87 -17.08 -4.66 6.32
C GLU A 87 -15.59 -4.36 6.18
N VAL A 88 -15.08 -4.41 4.96
CA VAL A 88 -13.67 -4.12 4.74
C VAL A 88 -13.37 -2.68 5.07
N ILE A 89 -14.22 -1.77 4.61
CA ILE A 89 -14.02 -0.35 4.89
C ILE A 89 -14.03 -0.10 6.40
N GLU A 90 -14.96 -0.71 7.11
CA GLU A 90 -15.04 -0.52 8.54
C GLU A 90 -13.80 -1.06 9.25
N ASP A 91 -13.28 -2.19 8.77
CA ASP A 91 -12.07 -2.73 9.37
C ASP A 91 -10.88 -1.78 9.15
N LEU A 92 -10.77 -1.25 7.95
CA LEU A 92 -9.67 -0.32 7.67
C LEU A 92 -9.82 0.95 8.49
N GLN A 93 -11.04 1.43 8.68
CA GLN A 93 -11.26 2.59 9.50
C GLN A 93 -10.86 2.32 10.94
N LYS A 94 -11.15 1.14 11.44
CA LYS A 94 -10.75 0.78 12.79
C LYS A 94 -9.24 0.74 12.93
N LYS A 95 -8.54 0.38 11.87
CA LYS A 95 -7.09 0.37 11.89
C LYS A 95 -6.51 1.73 11.61
N GLU A 96 -7.38 2.74 11.52
CA GLU A 96 -6.95 4.13 11.41
C GLU A 96 -6.25 4.48 10.11
N TYR A 97 -6.55 3.76 9.04
CA TYR A 97 -6.07 4.18 7.74
C TYR A 97 -6.88 5.38 7.27
N GLU A 98 -6.23 6.28 6.57
CA GLU A 98 -6.90 7.45 6.07
C GLU A 98 -7.73 7.13 4.86
N GLU A 99 -8.63 8.03 4.55
CA GLU A 99 -9.61 7.79 3.51
C GLU A 99 -8.99 7.46 2.17
N ASP A 100 -7.91 8.17 1.81
CA ASP A 100 -7.27 7.89 0.53
C ASP A 100 -6.65 6.50 0.48
N ALA A 101 -6.12 6.02 1.59
CA ALA A 101 -5.57 4.68 1.64
C ALA A 101 -6.68 3.65 1.54
N ILE A 102 -7.80 3.91 2.19
CA ILE A 102 -8.95 3.02 2.12
C ILE A 102 -9.49 2.98 0.70
N ASP A 103 -9.59 4.16 0.05
CA ASP A 103 -10.06 4.20 -1.32
C ASP A 103 -9.15 3.42 -2.25
N ALA A 104 -7.84 3.56 -2.07
CA ALA A 104 -6.88 2.83 -2.89
C ALA A 104 -7.02 1.34 -2.68
N ALA A 105 -7.21 0.91 -1.43
CA ALA A 105 -7.37 -0.50 -1.14
C ALA A 105 -8.65 -1.04 -1.76
N MET A 106 -9.73 -0.29 -1.65
CA MET A 106 -10.99 -0.75 -2.21
C MET A 106 -10.92 -0.82 -3.73
N LEU A 107 -10.25 0.14 -4.36
CA LEU A 107 -10.09 0.09 -5.80
C LEU A 107 -9.33 -1.16 -6.22
N TYR A 108 -8.23 -1.45 -5.51
CA TYR A 108 -7.45 -2.63 -5.80
C TYR A 108 -8.30 -3.89 -5.66
N LEU A 109 -9.08 -3.97 -4.58
CA LEU A 109 -9.88 -5.16 -4.34
C LEU A 109 -10.96 -5.32 -5.40
N ARG A 110 -11.55 -4.22 -5.84
CA ARG A 110 -12.57 -4.30 -6.89
C ARG A 110 -11.96 -4.71 -8.23
N GLU A 111 -10.82 -4.13 -8.55
CA GLU A 111 -10.19 -4.42 -9.83
C GLU A 111 -9.72 -5.86 -9.91
N ASN A 112 -9.36 -6.44 -8.79
CA ASN A 112 -8.92 -7.82 -8.75
C ASN A 112 -10.02 -8.75 -8.31
N LYS A 113 -11.22 -8.22 -8.17
CA LYS A 113 -12.42 -9.01 -7.89
C LYS A 113 -12.37 -9.75 -6.57
N PHE A 114 -11.69 -9.17 -5.61
CA PHE A 114 -11.70 -9.71 -4.26
C PHE A 114 -12.96 -9.31 -3.51
N VAL A 115 -13.58 -8.19 -3.87
CA VAL A 115 -14.84 -7.77 -3.28
C VAL A 115 -15.76 -7.25 -4.37
N ASP A 116 -17.04 -7.40 -4.16
CA ASP A 116 -18.05 -6.90 -5.07
C ASP A 116 -19.34 -7.20 -4.36
N ASP A 117 -20.06 -6.18 -3.93
CA ASP A 117 -21.26 -6.41 -3.15
C ASP A 117 -22.27 -7.28 -3.89
N ASN A 118 -22.37 -7.10 -5.20
CA ASN A 118 -23.24 -7.97 -5.97
C ASN A 118 -22.72 -9.39 -5.97
N ALA A 119 -21.43 -9.55 -6.17
CA ALA A 119 -20.84 -10.86 -6.16
C ALA A 119 -20.93 -11.49 -4.78
N PHE A 120 -20.75 -10.66 -3.74
CA PHE A 120 -20.86 -11.13 -2.40
C PHE A 120 -22.25 -11.70 -2.15
N ALA A 121 -23.26 -10.97 -2.56
CA ALA A 121 -24.62 -11.43 -2.39
C ALA A 121 -24.87 -12.71 -3.16
N LYS A 122 -24.38 -12.78 -4.38
CA LYS A 122 -24.54 -13.99 -5.15
C LYS A 122 -23.82 -15.16 -4.54
N MET A 123 -22.60 -14.92 -4.08
CA MET A 123 -21.84 -15.96 -3.46
C MET A 123 -22.50 -16.44 -2.21
N PHE A 124 -23.04 -15.52 -1.45
CA PHE A 124 -23.69 -15.88 -0.24
C PHE A 124 -24.88 -16.79 -0.54
N CYS A 125 -25.63 -16.46 -1.53
CA CYS A 125 -26.74 -17.28 -1.94
C CYS A 125 -26.27 -18.59 -2.50
N ARG A 126 -25.23 -18.56 -3.31
CA ARG A 126 -24.73 -19.75 -3.88
C ARG A 126 -23.97 -20.59 -2.96
N THR A 127 -23.39 -20.01 -1.94
CA THR A 127 -22.65 -20.75 -0.97
C THR A 127 -23.47 -21.82 -0.36
N MET A 128 -24.72 -21.62 -0.30
CA MET A 128 -25.60 -22.62 0.17
C MET A 128 -25.62 -23.79 -0.76
N VAL A 129 -25.27 -23.55 -2.02
CA VAL A 129 -25.32 -24.58 -3.02
C VAL A 129 -23.94 -25.04 -3.42
N ASN A 130 -23.04 -24.11 -3.55
CA ASN A 130 -21.72 -24.41 -4.06
C ASN A 130 -20.69 -23.63 -3.30
N THR A 131 -20.25 -24.19 -2.23
CA THR A 131 -19.39 -23.47 -1.36
C THR A 131 -18.06 -23.23 -1.89
N THR A 132 -17.68 -23.89 -2.91
CA THR A 132 -16.37 -23.71 -3.29
C THR A 132 -16.11 -22.55 -4.05
N LEU A 133 -16.99 -21.97 -4.46
CA LEU A 133 -16.72 -20.89 -5.23
C LEU A 133 -15.48 -20.46 -5.17
N LYS A 134 -15.02 -20.75 -5.17
CA LYS A 134 -13.97 -20.43 -5.39
C LYS A 134 -13.64 -19.94 -5.73
#